data_ffc8fabcb70f9834451e77da6f3dbe87
#
_entry.id   ffc8fabcb70f9834451e77da6f3dbe87
#
_cell.length_a   1.000
_cell.length_b   1.000
_cell.length_c   1.000
_cell.angle_alpha   90.00
_cell.angle_beta   90.00
_cell.angle_gamma   90.00
#
_symmetry.space_group_name_H-M   'P 1'
#
loop_
_entity.id
_entity.type
_entity.pdbx_description
1 polymer ?
#
loop_
_entity_poly.entity_id
_entity_poly.type
_entity_poly.pdbx_seq_one_letter_code
_entity_poly.pdbx_strand_id
1 'polypeptide(L)'
;MTLTIPEDRTPAQARVLEGLARLRTLFPLEDRLQHAPPSVRAAYARLLGAWLLAQPPAATAVDAGVLTALAALDAVVTEEHGLGCYPFSSVDTGIRVTLPSGTVNAMCAIDALAIARLARARTRIGATCTTCATTISFQVEENGGLDHDQMEIARVIWQHAGRTHTSCSQGLCRSIRFLCRACPEPEAGECFTLPQAAAIGNAFFRFQSALLAAHAAPTA
;
A
#
# COMPACT_ATOMS: atom_id res chain seq x y z
N MET A 1 -13.70 10.51 -26.89
CA MET A 1 -12.29 10.44 -27.28
C MET A 1 -11.83 9.03 -26.89
N THR A 2 -11.81 8.09 -27.84
CA THR A 2 -11.48 6.67 -27.61
C THR A 2 -9.97 6.57 -27.48
N LEU A 3 -9.46 6.32 -26.27
CA LEU A 3 -8.05 6.04 -26.05
C LEU A 3 -7.72 4.74 -26.76
N THR A 4 -7.00 4.82 -27.87
CA THR A 4 -6.42 3.66 -28.55
C THR A 4 -5.33 3.10 -27.64
N ILE A 5 -5.59 1.97 -27.05
CA ILE A 5 -4.65 1.25 -26.19
C ILE A 5 -3.60 0.61 -27.12
N PRO A 6 -2.30 0.88 -26.95
CA PRO A 6 -1.27 0.25 -27.79
C PRO A 6 -1.36 -1.29 -27.69
N GLU A 7 -1.40 -1.98 -28.82
CA GLU A 7 -1.48 -3.44 -28.90
C GLU A 7 -0.18 -4.18 -28.51
N ASP A 8 0.90 -3.46 -28.20
CA ASP A 8 2.25 -4.01 -28.02
C ASP A 8 2.67 -4.07 -26.53
N ARG A 9 1.84 -4.73 -25.71
CA ARG A 9 2.15 -4.91 -24.28
C ARG A 9 2.86 -6.23 -24.04
N THR A 10 3.94 -6.18 -23.26
CA THR A 10 4.55 -7.42 -22.76
C THR A 10 3.59 -8.13 -21.79
N PRO A 11 3.66 -9.48 -21.68
CA PRO A 11 2.85 -10.23 -20.70
C PRO A 11 3.01 -9.70 -19.26
N ALA A 12 4.22 -9.22 -18.89
CA ALA A 12 4.48 -8.64 -17.59
C ALA A 12 3.70 -7.33 -17.38
N GLN A 13 3.64 -6.47 -18.39
CA GLN A 13 2.86 -5.22 -18.34
C GLN A 13 1.36 -5.48 -18.28
N ALA A 14 0.86 -6.44 -19.03
CA ALA A 14 -0.54 -6.85 -18.99
C ALA A 14 -0.93 -7.29 -17.57
N ARG A 15 -0.11 -8.12 -16.93
CA ARG A 15 -0.34 -8.62 -15.57
C ARG A 15 -0.37 -7.49 -14.52
N VAL A 16 0.50 -6.49 -14.64
CA VAL A 16 0.50 -5.30 -13.76
C VAL A 16 -0.81 -4.51 -13.91
N LEU A 17 -1.26 -4.29 -15.14
CA LEU A 17 -2.50 -3.55 -15.42
C LEU A 17 -3.74 -4.28 -14.91
N GLU A 18 -3.80 -5.60 -15.07
CA GLU A 18 -4.87 -6.45 -14.56
C GLU A 18 -4.92 -6.40 -13.02
N GLY A 19 -3.77 -6.57 -12.36
CA GLY A 19 -3.66 -6.47 -10.91
C GLY A 19 -4.06 -5.09 -10.39
N LEU A 20 -3.64 -4.00 -11.06
CA LEU A 20 -4.02 -2.64 -10.70
C LEU A 20 -5.53 -2.40 -10.90
N ALA A 21 -6.10 -2.82 -12.03
CA ALA A 21 -7.53 -2.69 -12.30
C ALA A 21 -8.36 -3.43 -11.25
N ARG A 22 -7.94 -4.65 -10.92
CA ARG A 22 -8.58 -5.45 -9.87
C ARG A 22 -8.48 -4.77 -8.50
N LEU A 23 -7.30 -4.26 -8.11
CA LEU A 23 -7.12 -3.56 -6.84
C LEU A 23 -8.04 -2.35 -6.74
N ARG A 24 -8.13 -1.54 -7.80
CA ARG A 24 -9.02 -0.37 -7.88
C ARG A 24 -10.52 -0.75 -7.82
N THR A 25 -10.89 -1.89 -8.39
CA THR A 25 -12.27 -2.39 -8.33
C THR A 25 -12.64 -2.84 -6.93
N LEU A 26 -11.74 -3.57 -6.25
CA LEU A 26 -11.98 -4.09 -4.91
C LEU A 26 -11.82 -3.02 -3.83
N PHE A 27 -10.94 -2.04 -4.05
CA PHE A 27 -10.66 -0.95 -3.14
C PHE A 27 -10.54 0.39 -3.90
N PRO A 28 -11.65 1.06 -4.25
CA PRO A 28 -11.67 2.30 -5.03
C PRO A 28 -11.35 3.52 -4.16
N LEU A 29 -10.21 3.50 -3.44
CA LEU A 29 -9.82 4.54 -2.49
C LEU A 29 -9.61 5.90 -3.15
N GLU A 30 -8.94 5.93 -4.33
CA GLU A 30 -8.71 7.15 -5.09
C GLU A 30 -10.03 7.82 -5.47
N ASP A 31 -10.97 7.06 -6.04
CA ASP A 31 -12.29 7.56 -6.45
C ASP A 31 -13.06 8.14 -5.26
N ARG A 32 -13.12 7.41 -4.15
CA ARG A 32 -13.79 7.85 -2.93
C ARG A 32 -13.19 9.16 -2.38
N LEU A 33 -11.86 9.27 -2.32
CA LEU A 33 -11.18 10.45 -1.80
C LEU A 33 -11.29 11.65 -2.76
N GLN A 34 -11.31 11.44 -4.09
CA GLN A 34 -11.50 12.53 -5.05
C GLN A 34 -12.85 13.23 -4.87
N HIS A 35 -13.89 12.48 -4.53
CA HIS A 35 -15.24 13.00 -4.29
C HIS A 35 -15.45 13.48 -2.84
N ALA A 36 -14.50 13.29 -1.94
CA ALA A 36 -14.60 13.73 -0.55
C ALA A 36 -14.45 15.27 -0.41
N PRO A 37 -15.04 15.88 0.63
CA PRO A 37 -14.83 17.31 0.93
C PRO A 37 -13.35 17.66 1.07
N PRO A 38 -12.94 18.90 0.70
CA PRO A 38 -11.55 19.35 0.82
C PRO A 38 -10.95 19.18 2.24
N SER A 39 -11.75 19.42 3.28
CA SER A 39 -11.34 19.23 4.69
C SER A 39 -11.00 17.77 5.01
N VAL A 40 -11.76 16.81 4.47
CA VAL A 40 -11.53 15.37 4.64
C VAL A 40 -10.25 14.97 3.90
N ARG A 41 -10.05 15.43 2.66
CA ARG A 41 -8.81 15.18 1.91
C ARG A 41 -7.58 15.76 2.60
N ALA A 42 -7.68 16.99 3.12
CA ALA A 42 -6.60 17.63 3.87
C ALA A 42 -6.27 16.87 5.15
N ALA A 43 -7.27 16.37 5.87
CA ALA A 43 -7.07 15.54 7.05
C ALA A 43 -6.36 14.23 6.68
N TYR A 44 -6.80 13.55 5.60
CA TYR A 44 -6.14 12.34 5.10
C TYR A 44 -4.66 12.59 4.74
N ALA A 45 -4.36 13.70 4.06
CA ALA A 45 -2.98 14.08 3.73
C ALA A 45 -2.12 14.29 5.00
N ARG A 46 -2.68 14.93 6.04
CA ARG A 46 -1.96 15.11 7.32
C ARG A 46 -1.69 13.77 8.02
N LEU A 47 -2.66 12.85 8.01
CA LEU A 47 -2.48 11.51 8.58
C LEU A 47 -1.38 10.74 7.84
N LEU A 48 -1.39 10.76 6.51
CA LEU A 48 -0.32 10.17 5.69
C LEU A 48 1.05 10.80 6.01
N GLY A 49 1.11 12.11 6.12
CA GLY A 49 2.34 12.83 6.47
C GLY A 49 2.90 12.42 7.83
N ALA A 50 2.04 12.27 8.85
CA ALA A 50 2.44 11.81 10.16
C ALA A 50 3.00 10.38 10.13
N TRP A 51 2.37 9.47 9.40
CA TRP A 51 2.86 8.11 9.19
C TRP A 51 4.22 8.07 8.50
N LEU A 52 4.44 8.91 7.48
CA LEU A 52 5.73 9.02 6.79
C LEU A 52 6.86 9.55 7.70
N LEU A 53 6.50 10.26 8.77
CA LEU A 53 7.43 10.69 9.82
C LEU A 53 7.58 9.64 10.93
N ALA A 54 7.01 8.44 10.77
CA ALA A 54 6.93 7.39 11.78
C ALA A 54 6.29 7.89 13.11
N GLN A 55 5.32 8.79 13.01
CA GLN A 55 4.55 9.35 14.11
C GLN A 55 3.06 8.91 13.95
N PRO A 56 2.71 7.68 14.34
CA PRO A 56 1.35 7.18 14.20
C PRO A 56 0.35 8.14 14.87
N PRO A 57 -0.65 8.66 14.12
CA PRO A 57 -1.60 9.60 14.68
C PRO A 57 -2.58 8.89 15.63
N ALA A 58 -2.86 9.49 16.77
CA ALA A 58 -3.95 9.08 17.64
C ALA A 58 -5.30 9.47 17.00
N ALA A 59 -6.33 8.65 17.21
CA ALA A 59 -7.68 8.96 16.71
C ALA A 59 -8.21 10.31 17.26
N THR A 60 -7.82 10.68 18.45
CA THR A 60 -8.16 11.98 19.11
C THR A 60 -7.51 13.20 18.46
N ALA A 61 -6.52 13.01 17.58
CA ALA A 61 -5.88 14.09 16.85
C ALA A 61 -6.69 14.57 15.61
N VAL A 62 -7.80 13.91 15.32
CA VAL A 62 -8.68 14.20 14.18
C VAL A 62 -10.07 14.55 14.68
N ASP A 63 -10.68 15.60 14.10
CA ASP A 63 -12.08 15.92 14.38
C ASP A 63 -12.98 14.69 14.17
N ALA A 64 -13.91 14.46 15.11
CA ALA A 64 -14.74 13.24 15.13
C ALA A 64 -15.60 13.08 13.87
N GLY A 65 -16.13 14.19 13.33
CA GLY A 65 -16.90 14.17 12.08
C GLY A 65 -16.04 13.83 10.87
N VAL A 66 -14.83 14.39 10.81
CA VAL A 66 -13.85 14.09 9.77
C VAL A 66 -13.36 12.65 9.86
N LEU A 67 -13.11 12.15 11.07
CA LEU A 67 -12.72 10.75 11.30
C LEU A 67 -13.82 9.78 10.84
N THR A 68 -15.07 10.08 11.18
CA THR A 68 -16.24 9.31 10.72
C THR A 68 -16.33 9.30 9.20
N ALA A 69 -16.13 10.45 8.55
CA ALA A 69 -16.13 10.53 7.08
C ALA A 69 -14.99 9.71 6.47
N LEU A 70 -13.77 9.79 7.00
CA LEU A 70 -12.63 9.00 6.52
C LEU A 70 -12.86 7.48 6.70
N ALA A 71 -13.43 7.08 7.82
CA ALA A 71 -13.78 5.66 8.08
C ALA A 71 -14.86 5.16 7.11
N ALA A 72 -15.88 5.98 6.82
CA ALA A 72 -16.92 5.65 5.85
C ALA A 72 -16.39 5.49 4.41
N LEU A 73 -15.30 6.19 4.08
CA LEU A 73 -14.56 6.04 2.81
C LEU A 73 -13.62 4.82 2.81
N ASP A 74 -13.49 4.11 3.92
CA ASP A 74 -12.46 3.09 4.15
C ASP A 74 -11.04 3.64 3.88
N ALA A 75 -10.82 4.93 4.17
CA ALA A 75 -9.52 5.58 4.03
C ALA A 75 -8.65 5.43 5.28
N VAL A 76 -9.28 5.24 6.43
CA VAL A 76 -8.66 4.98 7.71
C VAL A 76 -9.35 3.83 8.42
N VAL A 77 -8.64 3.18 9.31
CA VAL A 77 -9.14 2.07 10.14
C VAL A 77 -8.78 2.33 11.58
N THR A 78 -9.77 2.26 12.47
CA THR A 78 -9.48 2.24 13.92
C THR A 78 -9.00 0.83 14.28
N GLU A 79 -7.78 0.75 14.78
CA GLU A 79 -7.10 -0.47 15.20
C GLU A 79 -6.82 -0.41 16.71
N GLU A 80 -6.36 -1.52 17.29
CA GLU A 80 -6.12 -1.65 18.73
C GLU A 80 -5.15 -0.59 19.27
N HIS A 81 -4.13 -0.24 18.51
CA HIS A 81 -3.06 0.66 18.95
C HIS A 81 -3.11 2.06 18.32
N GLY A 82 -4.23 2.41 17.67
CA GLY A 82 -4.40 3.72 17.08
C GLY A 82 -5.15 3.72 15.76
N LEU A 83 -4.77 4.64 14.89
CA LEU A 83 -5.43 4.88 13.61
C LEU A 83 -4.55 4.41 12.45
N GLY A 84 -4.93 3.31 11.81
CA GLY A 84 -4.36 2.90 10.53
C GLY A 84 -4.82 3.85 9.41
N CYS A 85 -3.93 4.13 8.45
CA CYS A 85 -4.21 4.99 7.30
C CYS A 85 -3.48 4.42 6.10
N TYR A 86 -4.20 3.89 5.10
CA TYR A 86 -3.54 3.21 3.98
C TYR A 86 -2.44 4.05 3.33
N PRO A 87 -1.22 3.48 3.19
CA PRO A 87 -0.83 2.06 3.30
C PRO A 87 -0.37 1.57 4.71
N PHE A 88 -0.55 2.35 5.77
CA PHE A 88 0.02 2.12 7.11
C PHE A 88 -0.97 1.49 8.09
N SER A 89 -0.48 0.59 8.95
CA SER A 89 -1.23 -0.05 10.04
C SER A 89 -0.63 0.31 11.40
N SER A 90 -1.48 0.54 12.40
CA SER A 90 -1.07 0.75 13.79
C SER A 90 -0.84 -0.56 14.55
N VAL A 91 -1.22 -1.70 13.96
CA VAL A 91 -0.97 -3.03 14.52
C VAL A 91 0.14 -3.75 13.75
N ASP A 92 0.77 -4.73 14.40
CA ASP A 92 1.78 -5.57 13.74
C ASP A 92 1.09 -6.52 12.74
N THR A 93 1.33 -6.27 11.46
CA THR A 93 0.83 -7.08 10.34
C THR A 93 1.81 -8.18 9.92
N GLY A 94 3.00 -8.23 10.55
CA GLY A 94 4.13 -9.05 10.12
C GLY A 94 4.88 -8.46 8.91
N ILE A 95 4.55 -7.23 8.50
CA ILE A 95 5.23 -6.52 7.40
C ILE A 95 5.68 -5.14 7.91
N ARG A 96 6.98 -4.99 8.11
CA ARG A 96 7.60 -3.76 8.62
C ARG A 96 8.33 -3.03 7.51
N VAL A 97 8.22 -1.71 7.51
CA VAL A 97 8.95 -0.83 6.60
C VAL A 97 9.76 0.16 7.41
N THR A 98 11.08 0.09 7.27
CA THR A 98 12.00 1.04 7.89
C THR A 98 12.23 2.19 6.95
N LEU A 99 11.82 3.37 7.39
CA LEU A 99 12.01 4.69 6.80
C LEU A 99 13.21 5.39 7.45
N PRO A 100 13.77 6.45 6.89
CA PRO A 100 14.75 7.29 7.58
C PRO A 100 14.25 7.86 8.92
N SER A 101 12.93 8.08 9.03
CA SER A 101 12.25 8.61 10.23
C SER A 101 11.95 7.55 11.30
N GLY A 102 11.97 6.26 10.98
CA GLY A 102 11.65 5.17 11.89
C GLY A 102 11.00 3.98 11.20
N THR A 103 10.45 3.05 11.98
CA THR A 103 9.82 1.84 11.45
C THR A 103 8.30 1.92 11.63
N VAL A 104 7.58 1.55 10.57
CA VAL A 104 6.11 1.48 10.51
C VAL A 104 5.66 0.10 10.04
N ASN A 105 4.41 -0.26 10.29
CA ASN A 105 3.79 -1.45 9.72
C ASN A 105 3.01 -1.09 8.44
N ALA A 106 3.13 -1.92 7.42
CA ALA A 106 2.30 -1.81 6.22
C ALA A 106 1.08 -2.75 6.32
N MET A 107 -0.06 -2.38 5.75
CA MET A 107 -1.25 -3.21 5.80
C MET A 107 -1.12 -4.49 4.98
N CYS A 108 -0.39 -4.45 3.85
CA CYS A 108 -0.14 -5.62 3.00
C CYS A 108 1.19 -5.52 2.24
N ALA A 109 1.53 -6.55 1.48
CA ALA A 109 2.78 -6.58 0.72
C ALA A 109 2.82 -5.52 -0.40
N ILE A 110 1.72 -5.25 -1.10
CA ILE A 110 1.64 -4.19 -2.12
C ILE A 110 1.78 -2.81 -1.47
N ASP A 111 1.15 -2.60 -0.31
CA ASP A 111 1.26 -1.37 0.46
C ASP A 111 2.71 -1.08 0.87
N ALA A 112 3.40 -2.09 1.40
CA ALA A 112 4.81 -1.98 1.80
C ALA A 112 5.71 -1.52 0.65
N LEU A 113 5.51 -2.07 -0.56
CA LEU A 113 6.29 -1.74 -1.75
C LEU A 113 6.07 -0.30 -2.26
N ALA A 114 4.91 0.30 -1.95
CA ALA A 114 4.59 1.66 -2.37
C ALA A 114 5.12 2.75 -1.42
N ILE A 115 5.45 2.40 -0.16
CA ILE A 115 5.84 3.37 0.87
C ILE A 115 7.10 4.15 0.49
N ALA A 116 8.09 3.52 -0.13
CA ALA A 116 9.33 4.19 -0.54
C ALA A 116 9.06 5.40 -1.45
N ARG A 117 8.20 5.22 -2.44
CA ARG A 117 7.81 6.28 -3.37
C ARG A 117 6.97 7.36 -2.70
N LEU A 118 6.07 7.00 -1.77
CA LEU A 118 5.30 7.96 -0.98
C LEU A 118 6.22 8.81 -0.10
N ALA A 119 7.19 8.17 0.55
CA ALA A 119 8.17 8.81 1.41
C ALA A 119 9.23 9.60 0.64
N ARG A 120 9.39 9.34 -0.66
CA ARG A 120 10.51 9.84 -1.50
C ARG A 120 11.86 9.52 -0.85
N ALA A 121 11.98 8.32 -0.33
CA ALA A 121 13.17 7.87 0.38
C ALA A 121 13.35 6.36 0.18
N ARG A 122 14.60 5.91 0.16
CA ARG A 122 14.92 4.49 0.22
C ARG A 122 14.38 3.89 1.52
N THR A 123 13.76 2.72 1.43
CA THR A 123 13.18 2.00 2.57
C THR A 123 13.72 0.58 2.63
N ARG A 124 13.62 -0.04 3.80
CA ARG A 124 13.86 -1.48 3.97
C ARG A 124 12.57 -2.16 4.39
N ILE A 125 12.19 -3.19 3.67
CA ILE A 125 11.06 -4.05 4.02
C ILE A 125 11.59 -5.26 4.78
N GLY A 126 10.97 -5.56 5.92
CA GLY A 126 11.13 -6.79 6.68
C GLY A 126 9.78 -7.48 6.80
N ALA A 127 9.72 -8.75 6.41
CA ALA A 127 8.49 -9.54 6.45
C ALA A 127 8.78 -11.00 6.76
N THR A 128 7.73 -11.76 6.99
CA THR A 128 7.79 -13.20 7.19
C THR A 128 7.08 -13.88 6.02
N CYS A 129 7.72 -14.91 5.45
CA CYS A 129 7.09 -15.73 4.42
C CYS A 129 5.80 -16.37 4.94
N THR A 130 4.70 -16.18 4.21
CA THR A 130 3.39 -16.68 4.64
C THR A 130 3.29 -18.20 4.69
N THR A 131 4.19 -18.92 4.01
CA THR A 131 4.18 -20.39 3.90
C THR A 131 5.16 -21.06 4.88
N CYS A 132 6.42 -20.60 4.95
CA CYS A 132 7.47 -21.29 5.71
C CYS A 132 8.02 -20.46 6.89
N ALA A 133 7.46 -19.28 7.15
CA ALA A 133 7.89 -18.37 8.20
C ALA A 133 9.35 -17.87 8.09
N THR A 134 10.04 -18.12 6.97
CA THR A 134 11.39 -17.57 6.73
C THR A 134 11.32 -16.05 6.67
N THR A 135 12.31 -15.40 7.28
CA THR A 135 12.45 -13.93 7.22
C THR A 135 12.82 -13.50 5.81
N ILE A 136 12.10 -12.50 5.32
CA ILE A 136 12.32 -11.82 4.04
C ILE A 136 12.79 -10.40 4.36
N SER A 137 13.90 -9.95 3.76
CA SER A 137 14.37 -8.57 3.92
C SER A 137 15.00 -8.08 2.64
N PHE A 138 14.57 -6.90 2.17
CA PHE A 138 15.10 -6.24 0.97
C PHE A 138 14.88 -4.72 1.01
N GLN A 139 15.50 -4.00 0.09
CA GLN A 139 15.38 -2.55 -0.03
C GLN A 139 14.51 -2.17 -1.22
N VAL A 140 13.83 -1.05 -1.10
CA VAL A 140 13.06 -0.40 -2.17
C VAL A 140 13.60 1.02 -2.32
N GLU A 141 13.93 1.40 -3.55
CA GLU A 141 14.46 2.71 -3.87
C GLU A 141 13.39 3.81 -3.77
N GLU A 142 13.81 5.06 -3.65
CA GLU A 142 12.93 6.22 -3.50
C GLU A 142 11.91 6.38 -4.64
N ASN A 143 12.24 5.89 -5.84
CA ASN A 143 11.33 5.86 -6.99
C ASN A 143 10.36 4.68 -6.97
N GLY A 144 10.45 3.81 -5.95
CA GLY A 144 9.66 2.59 -5.82
C GLY A 144 10.18 1.41 -6.62
N GLY A 145 11.41 1.49 -7.16
CA GLY A 145 12.10 0.40 -7.84
C GLY A 145 12.84 -0.53 -6.87
N LEU A 146 13.37 -1.62 -7.42
CA LEU A 146 14.22 -2.57 -6.71
C LEU A 146 15.52 -2.77 -7.49
N ASP A 147 16.62 -2.95 -6.76
CA ASP A 147 17.88 -3.35 -7.35
C ASP A 147 17.78 -4.76 -7.94
N HIS A 148 18.57 -5.04 -8.96
CA HIS A 148 18.49 -6.28 -9.74
C HIS A 148 18.66 -7.53 -8.87
N ASP A 149 19.58 -7.51 -7.91
CA ASP A 149 19.85 -8.62 -6.97
C ASP A 149 18.71 -8.88 -5.98
N GLN A 150 17.80 -7.94 -5.82
CA GLN A 150 16.68 -8.02 -4.88
C GLN A 150 15.35 -8.43 -5.54
N MET A 151 15.27 -8.38 -6.87
CA MET A 151 14.02 -8.65 -7.59
C MET A 151 13.47 -10.06 -7.38
N GLU A 152 14.33 -11.04 -7.08
CA GLU A 152 13.98 -12.44 -6.94
C GLU A 152 13.98 -12.97 -5.50
N ILE A 153 14.22 -12.11 -4.49
CA ILE A 153 14.26 -12.52 -3.09
C ILE A 153 12.92 -13.08 -2.62
N ALA A 154 11.84 -12.50 -3.12
CA ALA A 154 10.47 -12.87 -2.77
C ALA A 154 9.51 -12.63 -3.94
N ARG A 155 8.28 -13.07 -3.74
CA ARG A 155 7.13 -12.81 -4.58
C ARG A 155 5.99 -12.28 -3.72
N VAL A 156 4.99 -11.68 -4.33
CA VAL A 156 3.75 -11.29 -3.67
C VAL A 156 2.64 -12.22 -4.14
N ILE A 157 2.02 -12.91 -3.21
CA ILE A 157 0.82 -13.70 -3.48
C ILE A 157 -0.42 -12.88 -3.13
N TRP A 158 -1.45 -13.02 -3.96
CA TRP A 158 -2.76 -12.44 -3.74
C TRP A 158 -3.80 -13.55 -3.80
N GLN A 159 -4.16 -14.05 -2.64
CA GLN A 159 -5.18 -15.08 -2.49
C GLN A 159 -6.57 -14.45 -2.63
N HIS A 160 -7.53 -15.23 -3.11
CA HIS A 160 -8.91 -14.74 -3.20
C HIS A 160 -9.50 -14.66 -1.79
N ALA A 161 -9.61 -13.45 -1.25
CA ALA A 161 -10.35 -13.22 -0.01
C ALA A 161 -11.85 -13.43 -0.27
N GLY A 162 -12.50 -14.18 0.59
CA GLY A 162 -13.98 -14.28 0.59
C GLY A 162 -14.59 -12.88 0.79
N ARG A 163 -15.77 -12.66 0.21
CA ARG A 163 -16.47 -11.35 0.14
C ARG A 163 -17.02 -10.78 1.45
N THR A 164 -16.67 -11.30 2.63
CA THR A 164 -17.39 -11.04 3.89
C THR A 164 -16.72 -10.04 4.84
N HIS A 165 -15.83 -9.17 4.35
CA HIS A 165 -15.12 -8.22 5.22
C HIS A 165 -15.65 -6.79 5.09
N THR A 166 -15.74 -6.09 6.23
CA THR A 166 -16.27 -4.73 6.32
C THR A 166 -15.28 -3.65 5.89
N SER A 167 -13.98 -3.96 5.86
CA SER A 167 -12.93 -3.05 5.41
C SER A 167 -11.86 -3.77 4.58
N CYS A 168 -11.13 -3.01 3.78
CA CYS A 168 -10.00 -3.50 2.98
C CYS A 168 -8.92 -4.15 3.86
N SER A 169 -8.58 -3.55 5.00
CA SER A 169 -7.56 -4.06 5.93
C SER A 169 -7.91 -5.44 6.51
N GLN A 170 -9.20 -5.69 6.78
CA GLN A 170 -9.65 -6.95 7.36
C GLN A 170 -9.77 -8.08 6.33
N GLY A 171 -9.99 -7.75 5.08
CA GLY A 171 -10.20 -8.70 3.99
C GLY A 171 -9.05 -8.71 2.98
N LEU A 172 -9.08 -7.76 2.06
CA LEU A 172 -8.19 -7.71 0.91
C LEU A 172 -6.71 -7.66 1.32
N CYS A 173 -6.32 -6.77 2.24
CA CYS A 173 -4.93 -6.62 2.66
C CYS A 173 -4.38 -7.90 3.30
N ARG A 174 -5.19 -8.63 4.07
CA ARG A 174 -4.76 -9.90 4.67
C ARG A 174 -4.50 -11.01 3.65
N SER A 175 -5.06 -10.90 2.46
CA SER A 175 -4.87 -11.86 1.38
C SER A 175 -3.64 -11.56 0.49
N ILE A 176 -3.00 -10.40 0.67
CA ILE A 176 -1.84 -9.96 -0.14
C ILE A 176 -0.58 -10.02 0.72
N ARG A 177 0.22 -11.08 0.55
CA ARG A 177 1.33 -11.43 1.44
C ARG A 177 2.62 -11.69 0.68
N PHE A 178 3.76 -11.65 1.38
CA PHE A 178 5.03 -12.06 0.81
C PHE A 178 5.21 -13.58 0.87
N LEU A 179 5.77 -14.13 -0.21
CA LEU A 179 6.20 -15.52 -0.35
C LEU A 179 7.71 -15.53 -0.65
N CYS A 180 8.50 -16.27 0.10
CA CYS A 180 9.94 -16.38 -0.16
C CYS A 180 10.22 -17.13 -1.46
N ARG A 181 11.42 -16.94 -2.03
CA ARG A 181 11.84 -17.60 -3.27
C ARG A 181 11.77 -19.12 -3.21
N ALA A 182 12.05 -19.72 -2.05
CA ALA A 182 12.11 -21.17 -1.89
C ALA A 182 10.74 -21.87 -1.85
N CYS A 183 9.67 -21.14 -1.54
CA CYS A 183 8.34 -21.73 -1.45
C CYS A 183 7.69 -21.82 -2.84
N PRO A 184 6.93 -22.92 -3.13
CA PRO A 184 6.16 -23.02 -4.37
C PRO A 184 5.06 -21.96 -4.41
N GLU A 185 4.65 -21.61 -5.62
CA GLU A 185 3.46 -20.78 -5.82
C GLU A 185 2.21 -21.54 -5.37
N PRO A 186 1.24 -20.86 -4.73
CA PRO A 186 0.00 -21.51 -4.35
C PRO A 186 -0.80 -21.90 -5.61
N GLU A 187 -1.52 -23.01 -5.54
CA GLU A 187 -2.40 -23.47 -6.65
C GLU A 187 -3.55 -22.49 -6.93
N ALA A 188 -4.00 -21.76 -5.91
CA ALA A 188 -5.08 -20.79 -6.02
C ALA A 188 -4.60 -19.38 -5.71
N GLY A 189 -5.07 -18.40 -6.50
CA GLY A 189 -4.70 -16.99 -6.35
C GLY A 189 -3.76 -16.52 -7.46
N GLU A 190 -3.23 -15.33 -7.28
CA GLU A 190 -2.28 -14.70 -8.20
C GLU A 190 -0.92 -14.58 -7.52
N CYS A 191 0.14 -14.73 -8.30
CA CYS A 191 1.51 -14.55 -7.83
C CYS A 191 2.18 -13.50 -8.70
N PHE A 192 2.72 -12.44 -8.09
CA PHE A 192 3.43 -11.35 -8.75
C PHE A 192 4.90 -11.38 -8.34
N THR A 193 5.79 -11.08 -9.29
CA THR A 193 7.17 -10.74 -8.95
C THR A 193 7.21 -9.46 -8.11
N LEU A 194 8.28 -9.23 -7.35
CA LEU A 194 8.44 -7.98 -6.59
C LEU A 194 8.32 -6.74 -7.49
N PRO A 195 8.95 -6.66 -8.69
CA PRO A 195 8.79 -5.52 -9.60
C PRO A 195 7.35 -5.31 -10.07
N GLN A 196 6.60 -6.39 -10.36
CA GLN A 196 5.19 -6.28 -10.74
C GLN A 196 4.35 -5.73 -9.60
N ALA A 197 4.50 -6.28 -8.39
CA ALA A 197 3.77 -5.83 -7.22
C ALA A 197 4.13 -4.39 -6.83
N ALA A 198 5.40 -3.99 -6.94
CA ALA A 198 5.84 -2.62 -6.74
C ALA A 198 5.21 -1.66 -7.77
N ALA A 199 5.16 -2.05 -9.04
CA ALA A 199 4.51 -1.26 -10.09
C ALA A 199 3.00 -1.08 -9.80
N ILE A 200 2.30 -2.13 -9.35
CA ILE A 200 0.88 -2.06 -8.94
C ILE A 200 0.72 -1.07 -7.77
N GLY A 201 1.50 -1.21 -6.70
CA GLY A 201 1.42 -0.35 -5.53
C GLY A 201 1.75 1.11 -5.84
N ASN A 202 2.82 1.35 -6.59
CA ASN A 202 3.24 2.69 -7.01
C ASN A 202 2.18 3.39 -7.89
N ALA A 203 1.49 2.65 -8.75
CA ALA A 203 0.41 3.18 -9.58
C ALA A 203 -0.88 3.40 -8.78
N PHE A 204 -1.18 2.52 -7.83
CA PHE A 204 -2.35 2.62 -6.96
C PHE A 204 -2.26 3.84 -6.03
N PHE A 205 -1.10 4.07 -5.40
CA PHE A 205 -0.89 5.18 -4.46
C PHE A 205 -0.42 6.49 -5.12
N ARG A 206 -0.50 6.60 -6.46
CA ARG A 206 -0.12 7.84 -7.17
C ARG A 206 -0.96 9.05 -6.75
N PHE A 207 -2.24 8.84 -6.46
CA PHE A 207 -3.12 9.89 -5.96
C PHE A 207 -2.65 10.43 -4.61
N GLN A 208 -2.29 9.55 -3.68
CA GLN A 208 -1.77 9.93 -2.36
C GLN A 208 -0.47 10.73 -2.48
N SER A 209 0.43 10.35 -3.39
CA SER A 209 1.65 11.12 -3.67
C SER A 209 1.33 12.53 -4.16
N ALA A 210 0.35 12.69 -5.04
CA ALA A 210 -0.11 14.00 -5.52
C ALA A 210 -0.78 14.82 -4.41
N LEU A 211 -1.57 14.16 -3.57
CA LEU A 211 -2.25 14.79 -2.44
C LEU A 211 -1.23 15.31 -1.41
N LEU A 212 -0.23 14.52 -1.07
CA LEU A 212 0.87 14.93 -0.18
C LEU A 212 1.63 16.13 -0.75
N ALA A 213 1.95 16.11 -2.05
CA ALA A 213 2.61 17.22 -2.71
C ALA A 213 1.79 18.52 -2.67
N ALA A 214 0.46 18.41 -2.85
CA ALA A 214 -0.44 19.57 -2.81
C ALA A 214 -0.63 20.15 -1.39
N HIS A 215 -0.37 19.35 -0.34
CA HIS A 215 -0.52 19.75 1.06
C HIS A 215 0.83 19.96 1.78
N ALA A 216 1.96 19.71 1.12
CA ALA A 216 3.26 20.15 1.60
C ALA A 216 3.24 21.70 1.65
N ALA A 217 3.53 22.27 2.82
CA ALA A 217 3.66 23.73 2.93
C ALA A 217 4.69 24.21 1.90
N PRO A 218 4.47 25.36 1.23
CA PRO A 218 5.50 25.92 0.40
C PRO A 218 6.76 26.07 1.25
N THR A 219 7.85 25.46 0.81
CA THR A 219 9.18 25.70 1.38
C THR A 219 9.46 27.19 1.26
N ALA A 220 9.40 27.92 2.39
CA ALA A 220 9.73 29.33 2.48
C ALA A 220 11.20 29.57 2.11
#